data_b10a4ee1b01243c9060b8ef1c442546e
#
_entry.id   b10a4ee1b01243c9060b8ef1c442546e
#
_cell.length_a   1.000
_cell.length_b   1.000
_cell.length_c   1.000
_cell.angle_alpha   90.00
_cell.angle_beta   90.00
_cell.angle_gamma   90.00
#
_symmetry.space_group_name_H-M   'P 1'
#
loop_
_entity.id
_entity.type
_entity.pdbx_description
1 polymer ?
#
loop_
_entity_poly.entity_id
_entity_poly.type
_entity_poly.pdbx_seq_one_letter_code
_entity_poly.pdbx_strand_id
1 'polypeptide(L)'
;MSKDLIENLPADLSLSLEHGDSLDHYLNQLRETPLISKEQELELFRKLHSSDDLDAARKLVMAHLRFVVHVAKTYKGYGLPLIDLIQEGNIGLMKAVKKFDPDKNVRLLSFAIYWIRAEIHEFVLKNWRIVKVATTKAQRKLFFKLKSKKTASTTWLTDSEKLDIANDLNVKTETITQMESRLSGSDVSYDPMEEDDISPSTYLTDDMDPLVKLESEDQSSNDISKLKNAIHKLDDRSKDIIQQRYLLDNKSTLDDLSKKYNISKERVRQIENKSLNLIKDSILIACLLYTSPSPRD
;
A
#
# COMPACT_ATOMS: atom_id res chain seq x y z
N MET A 1 2.46 27.76 -2.81
CA MET A 1 2.90 28.42 -1.57
C MET A 1 3.57 27.49 -0.53
N SER A 2 3.57 26.18 -0.64
CA SER A 2 4.26 25.29 0.30
C SER A 2 5.66 24.82 -0.14
N LYS A 3 6.09 25.08 -1.37
CA LYS A 3 7.44 24.77 -1.84
C LYS A 3 8.44 25.87 -1.50
N ASP A 4 8.03 27.12 -1.54
CA ASP A 4 8.91 28.30 -1.36
C ASP A 4 9.39 28.49 0.09
N LEU A 5 8.68 27.87 1.07
CA LEU A 5 9.07 27.89 2.49
C LEU A 5 10.19 26.89 2.83
N ILE A 6 10.43 25.90 1.98
CA ILE A 6 11.45 24.86 2.20
C ILE A 6 12.78 25.25 1.51
N GLU A 7 12.72 25.98 0.40
CA GLU A 7 13.91 26.33 -0.40
C GLU A 7 14.75 27.49 0.18
N ASN A 8 14.22 28.27 1.12
CA ASN A 8 14.92 29.42 1.73
C ASN A 8 15.40 29.19 3.17
N LEU A 9 15.65 27.95 3.58
CA LEU A 9 16.40 27.69 4.80
C LEU A 9 17.89 28.09 4.55
N PRO A 10 18.51 28.90 5.44
CA PRO A 10 19.90 29.30 5.25
C PRO A 10 20.81 28.07 5.27
N ALA A 11 21.81 28.08 4.39
CA ALA A 11 22.78 27.01 4.18
C ALA A 11 23.65 26.67 5.43
N ASP A 12 23.59 27.46 6.48
CA ASP A 12 24.26 27.22 7.77
C ASP A 12 23.62 26.07 8.59
N LEU A 13 22.54 25.49 8.12
CA LEU A 13 21.96 24.25 8.67
C LEU A 13 22.39 23.01 7.88
N SER A 14 23.40 23.10 7.01
CA SER A 14 24.04 21.94 6.41
C SER A 14 24.87 21.21 7.48
N LEU A 15 24.18 20.41 8.25
CA LEU A 15 24.74 19.49 9.21
C LEU A 15 25.57 18.45 8.50
N SER A 16 26.87 18.43 8.80
CA SER A 16 27.77 17.33 8.49
C SER A 16 27.19 16.04 9.11
N LEU A 17 26.77 15.13 8.26
CA LEU A 17 26.10 13.87 8.60
C LEU A 17 27.11 12.82 9.09
N GLU A 18 27.68 12.99 10.26
CA GLU A 18 28.29 11.89 11.01
C GLU A 18 27.31 11.41 12.08
N HIS A 19 26.97 10.11 12.04
CA HIS A 19 25.75 9.49 12.58
C HIS A 19 25.52 9.54 14.10
N GLY A 20 26.41 10.06 14.89
CA GLY A 20 26.28 10.19 16.36
C GLY A 20 26.12 11.62 16.84
N ASP A 21 26.77 12.57 16.16
CA ASP A 21 26.90 13.97 16.59
C ASP A 21 25.74 14.89 16.17
N SER A 22 24.96 14.51 15.16
CA SER A 22 24.00 15.44 14.56
C SER A 22 22.80 15.75 15.46
N LEU A 23 22.30 14.77 16.24
CA LEU A 23 21.20 15.00 17.18
C LEU A 23 21.65 15.85 18.38
N ASP A 24 22.81 15.55 18.93
CA ASP A 24 23.35 16.27 20.07
C ASP A 24 23.74 17.72 19.69
N HIS A 25 24.31 17.90 18.50
CA HIS A 25 24.57 19.23 17.95
C HIS A 25 23.28 20.04 17.79
N TYR A 26 22.24 19.44 17.19
CA TYR A 26 20.91 20.06 17.07
C TYR A 26 20.33 20.45 18.43
N LEU A 27 20.39 19.55 19.41
CA LEU A 27 19.90 19.81 20.77
C LEU A 27 20.67 20.94 21.46
N ASN A 28 21.98 21.03 21.24
CA ASN A 28 22.82 22.11 21.79
C ASN A 28 22.46 23.46 21.15
N GLN A 29 22.30 23.54 19.84
CA GLN A 29 21.83 24.76 19.17
C GLN A 29 20.45 25.20 19.69
N LEU A 30 19.56 24.29 19.97
CA LEU A 30 18.26 24.63 20.53
C LEU A 30 18.35 25.18 21.95
N ARG A 31 19.37 24.78 22.75
CA ARG A 31 19.57 25.32 24.10
C ARG A 31 20.01 26.78 24.08
N GLU A 32 20.70 27.21 23.05
CA GLU A 32 21.16 28.59 22.88
C GLU A 32 20.06 29.53 22.41
N THR A 33 18.98 29.00 21.81
CA THR A 33 17.88 29.79 21.30
C THR A 33 17.11 30.49 22.44
N PRO A 34 16.92 31.81 22.41
CA PRO A 34 16.25 32.54 23.48
C PRO A 34 14.76 32.22 23.52
N LEU A 35 14.20 32.20 24.74
CA LEU A 35 12.76 32.05 24.95
C LEU A 35 12.05 33.38 24.64
N ILE A 36 10.90 33.33 24.02
CA ILE A 36 10.07 34.50 23.67
C ILE A 36 9.01 34.74 24.75
N SER A 37 8.86 36.02 25.17
CA SER A 37 7.79 36.44 26.05
C SER A 37 6.42 36.45 25.36
N LYS A 38 5.32 36.49 26.15
CA LYS A 38 3.95 36.54 25.58
C LYS A 38 3.74 37.78 24.68
N GLU A 39 4.31 38.91 25.07
CA GLU A 39 4.18 40.17 24.36
C GLU A 39 4.93 40.11 23.01
N GLN A 40 6.15 39.60 23.03
CA GLN A 40 6.95 39.38 21.82
C GLN A 40 6.30 38.36 20.87
N GLU A 41 5.69 37.29 21.41
CA GLU A 41 4.93 36.32 20.63
C GLU A 41 3.78 37.00 19.86
N LEU A 42 2.99 37.82 20.55
CA LEU A 42 1.88 38.57 19.96
C LEU A 42 2.35 39.61 18.91
N GLU A 43 3.46 40.31 19.19
CA GLU A 43 4.03 41.26 18.23
C GLU A 43 4.50 40.57 16.94
N LEU A 44 5.18 39.43 17.05
CA LEU A 44 5.60 38.65 15.91
C LEU A 44 4.42 38.10 15.10
N PHE A 45 3.34 37.67 15.78
CA PHE A 45 2.11 37.26 15.08
C PHE A 45 1.44 38.42 14.35
N ARG A 46 1.40 39.62 14.94
CA ARG A 46 0.86 40.81 14.26
C ARG A 46 1.67 41.12 12.99
N LYS A 47 3.01 41.06 13.07
CA LYS A 47 3.88 41.24 11.89
C LYS A 47 3.63 40.17 10.84
N LEU A 48 3.48 38.90 11.25
CA LEU A 48 3.19 37.81 10.33
C LEU A 48 1.84 38.00 9.60
N HIS A 49 0.78 38.44 10.31
CA HIS A 49 -0.53 38.62 9.70
C HIS A 49 -0.67 39.90 8.87
N SER A 50 0.08 40.98 9.22
CA SER A 50 0.00 42.24 8.50
C SER A 50 0.85 42.29 7.24
N SER A 51 2.02 41.69 7.25
CA SER A 51 3.02 41.81 6.18
C SER A 51 3.48 40.47 5.59
N ASP A 52 2.91 39.33 6.03
CA ASP A 52 3.33 37.98 5.65
C ASP A 52 4.85 37.78 5.86
N ASP A 53 5.37 38.35 6.96
CA ASP A 53 6.78 38.38 7.28
C ASP A 53 7.29 36.99 7.66
N LEU A 54 8.09 36.39 6.76
CA LEU A 54 8.69 35.06 6.95
C LEU A 54 9.73 35.02 8.08
N ASP A 55 10.43 36.15 8.35
CA ASP A 55 11.38 36.22 9.44
C ASP A 55 10.68 36.20 10.80
N ALA A 56 9.51 36.82 10.92
CA ALA A 56 8.69 36.73 12.10
C ALA A 56 8.20 35.28 12.35
N ALA A 57 7.73 34.59 11.30
CA ALA A 57 7.35 33.18 11.37
C ALA A 57 8.53 32.29 11.78
N ARG A 58 9.73 32.52 11.20
CA ARG A 58 10.95 31.79 11.54
C ARG A 58 11.31 31.95 13.01
N LYS A 59 11.29 33.18 13.54
CA LYS A 59 11.59 33.45 14.96
C LYS A 59 10.60 32.74 15.87
N LEU A 60 9.30 32.74 15.54
CA LEU A 60 8.26 32.02 16.27
C LEU A 60 8.53 30.52 16.30
N VAL A 61 8.84 29.92 15.16
CA VAL A 61 9.13 28.47 15.08
C VAL A 61 10.37 28.13 15.88
N MET A 62 11.50 28.85 15.66
CA MET A 62 12.78 28.57 16.33
C MET A 62 12.65 28.62 17.85
N ALA A 63 11.95 29.58 18.42
CA ALA A 63 11.76 29.71 19.87
C ALA A 63 10.98 28.55 20.49
N HIS A 64 10.18 27.83 19.71
CA HIS A 64 9.33 26.76 20.21
C HIS A 64 9.82 25.35 19.86
N LEU A 65 10.92 25.18 19.09
CA LEU A 65 11.48 23.87 18.73
C LEU A 65 11.83 23.01 19.96
N ARG A 66 12.29 23.63 21.06
CA ARG A 66 12.58 22.93 22.33
C ARG A 66 11.36 22.17 22.85
N PHE A 67 10.18 22.75 22.71
CA PHE A 67 8.92 22.11 23.09
C PHE A 67 8.59 20.92 22.20
N VAL A 68 8.86 21.02 20.91
CA VAL A 68 8.69 19.90 19.97
C VAL A 68 9.54 18.70 20.38
N VAL A 69 10.81 18.92 20.73
CA VAL A 69 11.71 17.87 21.21
C VAL A 69 11.16 17.22 22.49
N HIS A 70 10.62 18.00 23.41
CA HIS A 70 9.99 17.46 24.62
C HIS A 70 8.80 16.54 24.29
N VAL A 71 7.93 16.96 23.38
CA VAL A 71 6.80 16.13 22.94
C VAL A 71 7.27 14.90 22.18
N ALA A 72 8.23 15.03 21.25
CA ALA A 72 8.76 13.90 20.46
C ALA A 72 9.39 12.81 21.35
N LYS A 73 10.09 13.19 22.42
CA LYS A 73 10.68 12.24 23.39
C LYS A 73 9.65 11.29 24.01
N THR A 74 8.39 11.71 24.16
CA THR A 74 7.33 10.84 24.72
C THR A 74 6.96 9.69 23.77
N TYR A 75 7.36 9.77 22.49
CA TYR A 75 7.10 8.75 21.46
C TYR A 75 8.32 7.87 21.12
N LYS A 76 9.44 8.02 21.84
CA LYS A 76 10.65 7.20 21.63
C LYS A 76 10.38 5.69 21.74
N GLY A 77 9.41 5.27 22.58
CA GLY A 77 9.04 3.86 22.78
C GLY A 77 8.39 3.15 21.58
N TYR A 78 8.16 3.83 20.47
CA TYR A 78 7.59 3.23 19.25
C TYR A 78 8.63 2.63 18.30
N GLY A 79 9.95 2.72 18.61
CA GLY A 79 11.02 2.13 17.82
C GLY A 79 11.42 2.93 16.57
N LEU A 80 10.92 4.15 16.43
CA LEU A 80 11.29 5.06 15.34
C LEU A 80 12.44 6.00 15.76
N PRO A 81 13.28 6.46 14.83
CA PRO A 81 14.36 7.41 15.10
C PRO A 81 13.82 8.70 15.70
N LEU A 82 14.43 9.15 16.81
CA LEU A 82 13.98 10.37 17.50
C LEU A 82 14.08 11.61 16.63
N ILE A 83 15.06 11.67 15.75
CA ILE A 83 15.26 12.79 14.84
C ILE A 83 14.08 12.95 13.88
N ASP A 84 13.55 11.85 13.35
CA ASP A 84 12.40 11.85 12.46
C ASP A 84 11.13 12.31 13.18
N LEU A 85 10.93 11.82 14.41
CA LEU A 85 9.80 12.25 15.26
C LEU A 85 9.88 13.77 15.57
N ILE A 86 11.07 14.31 15.76
CA ILE A 86 11.28 15.75 15.96
C ILE A 86 10.94 16.50 14.67
N GLN A 87 11.41 16.05 13.50
CA GLN A 87 11.15 16.76 12.24
C GLN A 87 9.65 16.75 11.89
N GLU A 88 8.95 15.65 12.10
CA GLU A 88 7.49 15.61 11.92
C GLU A 88 6.77 16.53 12.94
N GLY A 89 7.27 16.56 14.17
CA GLY A 89 6.79 17.52 15.16
C GLY A 89 7.02 18.98 14.75
N ASN A 90 8.15 19.28 14.11
CA ASN A 90 8.45 20.62 13.58
C ASN A 90 7.48 21.00 12.44
N ILE A 91 7.12 20.05 11.58
CA ILE A 91 6.08 20.24 10.56
C ILE A 91 4.75 20.58 11.23
N GLY A 92 4.40 19.87 12.30
CA GLY A 92 3.21 20.16 13.11
C GLY A 92 3.23 21.57 13.70
N LEU A 93 4.37 22.00 14.26
CA LEU A 93 4.55 23.35 14.78
C LEU A 93 4.39 24.41 13.68
N MET A 94 4.98 24.22 12.51
CA MET A 94 4.82 25.14 11.38
C MET A 94 3.38 25.26 10.90
N LYS A 95 2.65 24.13 10.86
CA LYS A 95 1.21 24.12 10.57
C LYS A 95 0.41 24.89 11.64
N ALA A 96 0.78 24.77 12.91
CA ALA A 96 0.17 25.49 14.01
C ALA A 96 0.41 27.00 13.89
N VAL A 97 1.65 27.44 13.66
CA VAL A 97 1.98 28.86 13.49
C VAL A 97 1.17 29.48 12.36
N LYS A 98 1.02 28.78 11.23
CA LYS A 98 0.24 29.26 10.07
C LYS A 98 -1.27 29.41 10.37
N LYS A 99 -1.82 28.60 11.28
CA LYS A 99 -3.26 28.56 11.58
C LYS A 99 -3.62 29.21 12.91
N PHE A 100 -2.65 29.71 13.63
CA PHE A 100 -2.86 30.33 14.93
C PHE A 100 -3.50 31.70 14.77
N ASP A 101 -4.50 31.97 15.61
CA ASP A 101 -5.19 33.24 15.69
C ASP A 101 -4.83 33.93 17.02
N PRO A 102 -4.09 35.04 16.99
CA PRO A 102 -3.62 35.72 18.20
C PRO A 102 -4.78 36.37 19.02
N ASP A 103 -5.92 36.65 18.38
CA ASP A 103 -7.07 37.32 19.04
C ASP A 103 -7.79 36.40 20.03
N LYS A 104 -7.56 35.07 19.96
CA LYS A 104 -8.21 34.11 20.86
C LYS A 104 -7.66 34.02 22.27
N ASN A 105 -6.73 34.88 22.65
CA ASN A 105 -6.16 34.99 23.99
C ASN A 105 -5.56 33.67 24.56
N VAL A 106 -5.13 32.77 23.69
CA VAL A 106 -4.49 31.47 24.00
C VAL A 106 -3.01 31.54 23.64
N ARG A 107 -2.15 30.86 24.38
CA ARG A 107 -0.72 30.73 24.02
C ARG A 107 -0.54 29.80 22.80
N LEU A 108 0.41 30.16 21.93
CA LEU A 108 0.76 29.32 20.78
C LEU A 108 1.03 27.87 21.18
N LEU A 109 1.78 27.63 22.25
CA LEU A 109 2.12 26.28 22.70
C LEU A 109 0.89 25.41 23.02
N SER A 110 -0.14 26.02 23.63
CA SER A 110 -1.37 25.30 23.97
C SER A 110 -2.15 24.88 22.73
N PHE A 111 -2.07 25.64 21.65
CA PHE A 111 -2.65 25.31 20.36
C PHE A 111 -1.76 24.36 19.57
N ALA A 112 -0.45 24.60 19.52
CA ALA A 112 0.50 23.85 18.74
C ALA A 112 0.65 22.37 19.17
N ILE A 113 0.46 22.07 20.46
CA ILE A 113 0.60 20.70 20.98
C ILE A 113 -0.33 19.71 20.25
N TYR A 114 -1.52 20.13 19.86
CA TYR A 114 -2.45 19.28 19.11
C TYR A 114 -1.96 18.98 17.69
N TRP A 115 -1.38 20.00 17.03
CA TRP A 115 -0.81 19.86 15.69
C TRP A 115 0.46 19.02 15.71
N ILE A 116 1.35 19.26 16.66
CA ILE A 116 2.59 18.50 16.84
C ILE A 116 2.26 17.02 17.08
N ARG A 117 1.34 16.74 18.00
CA ARG A 117 0.91 15.36 18.27
C ARG A 117 0.24 14.71 17.09
N ALA A 118 -0.56 15.43 16.32
CA ALA A 118 -1.25 14.89 15.17
C ALA A 118 -0.26 14.42 14.08
N GLU A 119 0.76 15.23 13.76
CA GLU A 119 1.79 14.86 12.77
C GLU A 119 2.64 13.69 13.27
N ILE A 120 3.09 13.72 14.52
CA ILE A 120 3.85 12.61 15.10
C ILE A 120 3.02 11.32 15.11
N HIS A 121 1.74 11.37 15.48
CA HIS A 121 0.85 10.22 15.46
C HIS A 121 0.68 9.65 14.04
N GLU A 122 0.50 10.52 13.05
CA GLU A 122 0.36 10.09 11.66
C GLU A 122 1.64 9.44 11.14
N PHE A 123 2.80 10.03 11.44
CA PHE A 123 4.10 9.48 11.12
C PHE A 123 4.31 8.09 11.75
N VAL A 124 4.04 7.97 13.06
CA VAL A 124 4.14 6.69 13.78
C VAL A 124 3.25 5.63 13.14
N LEU A 125 1.97 5.93 12.88
CA LEU A 125 1.03 4.97 12.28
C LEU A 125 1.43 4.55 10.86
N LYS A 126 2.13 5.42 10.13
CA LYS A 126 2.56 5.17 8.76
C LYS A 126 3.84 4.32 8.68
N ASN A 127 4.78 4.57 9.60
CA ASN A 127 6.15 4.05 9.51
C ASN A 127 6.49 3.01 10.59
N TRP A 128 5.56 2.68 11.49
CA TRP A 128 5.82 1.73 12.57
C TRP A 128 6.17 0.32 12.07
N ARG A 129 5.58 -0.10 10.93
CA ARG A 129 5.86 -1.35 10.23
C ARG A 129 5.74 -1.20 8.73
N ILE A 130 6.30 -2.15 7.99
CA ILE A 130 6.23 -2.23 6.52
C ILE A 130 4.75 -2.22 6.08
N VAL A 131 3.90 -3.01 6.73
CA VAL A 131 2.46 -3.04 6.46
C VAL A 131 1.71 -2.16 7.45
N LYS A 132 0.81 -1.30 6.96
CA LYS A 132 -0.02 -0.44 7.81
C LYS A 132 -0.95 -1.26 8.71
N VAL A 133 -0.72 -1.18 10.02
CA VAL A 133 -1.47 -1.96 11.03
C VAL A 133 -2.83 -1.34 11.34
N ALA A 134 -2.94 -0.01 11.35
CA ALA A 134 -4.14 0.72 11.74
C ALA A 134 -4.66 1.61 10.61
N THR A 135 -5.68 1.17 9.89
CA THR A 135 -6.28 1.88 8.75
C THR A 135 -7.56 2.63 9.13
N THR A 136 -8.37 2.08 10.03
CA THR A 136 -9.63 2.69 10.46
C THR A 136 -9.45 3.61 11.67
N LYS A 137 -10.39 4.53 11.88
CA LYS A 137 -10.39 5.46 13.01
C LYS A 137 -10.39 4.74 14.38
N ALA A 138 -11.12 3.63 14.49
CA ALA A 138 -11.15 2.79 15.67
C ALA A 138 -9.79 2.13 15.93
N GLN A 139 -9.19 1.53 14.91
CA GLN A 139 -7.87 0.89 15.00
C GLN A 139 -6.75 1.88 15.37
N ARG A 140 -6.79 3.12 14.86
CA ARG A 140 -5.82 4.18 15.23
C ARG A 140 -5.90 4.53 16.73
N LYS A 141 -7.11 4.65 17.29
CA LYS A 141 -7.30 4.87 18.73
C LYS A 141 -6.77 3.69 19.55
N LEU A 142 -7.10 2.47 19.12
CA LEU A 142 -6.66 1.24 19.78
C LEU A 142 -5.14 1.09 19.77
N PHE A 143 -4.47 1.42 18.68
CA PHE A 143 -3.01 1.32 18.53
C PHE A 143 -2.28 2.02 19.69
N PHE A 144 -2.59 3.28 19.95
CA PHE A 144 -1.94 4.05 21.02
C PHE A 144 -2.33 3.55 22.41
N LYS A 145 -3.61 3.19 22.62
CA LYS A 145 -4.08 2.70 23.91
C LYS A 145 -3.48 1.33 24.26
N LEU A 146 -3.46 0.39 23.32
CA LEU A 146 -2.91 -0.95 23.50
C LEU A 146 -1.38 -0.89 23.71
N LYS A 147 -0.66 -0.09 22.94
CA LYS A 147 0.78 0.07 23.09
C LYS A 147 1.14 0.66 24.46
N SER A 148 0.38 1.64 24.94
CA SER A 148 0.57 2.23 26.27
C SER A 148 0.34 1.20 27.39
N LYS A 149 -0.67 0.35 27.30
CA LYS A 149 -0.93 -0.71 28.29
C LYS A 149 0.09 -1.86 28.19
N LYS A 150 0.49 -2.26 26.98
CA LYS A 150 1.47 -3.35 26.77
C LYS A 150 2.89 -3.01 27.24
N THR A 151 3.24 -1.74 27.36
CA THR A 151 4.53 -1.32 27.94
C THR A 151 4.61 -1.69 29.43
N ALA A 152 3.46 -1.87 30.09
CA ALA A 152 3.37 -2.25 31.50
C ALA A 152 3.22 -3.78 31.71
N SER A 153 2.83 -4.56 30.67
CA SER A 153 2.58 -6.01 30.79
C SER A 153 2.99 -6.72 29.51
N THR A 154 3.80 -7.78 29.65
CA THR A 154 4.28 -8.64 28.55
C THR A 154 3.24 -9.68 28.09
N THR A 155 2.16 -9.84 28.82
CA THR A 155 1.11 -10.84 28.61
C THR A 155 -0.03 -10.33 27.73
N TRP A 156 -0.79 -11.27 27.13
CA TRP A 156 -2.03 -10.97 26.42
C TRP A 156 -3.06 -10.34 27.37
N LEU A 157 -3.91 -9.48 26.81
CA LEU A 157 -4.99 -8.84 27.58
C LEU A 157 -6.00 -9.88 28.04
N THR A 158 -6.42 -9.75 29.30
CA THR A 158 -7.54 -10.53 29.84
C THR A 158 -8.88 -10.10 29.23
N ASP A 159 -9.89 -10.96 29.26
CA ASP A 159 -11.20 -10.62 28.69
C ASP A 159 -11.87 -9.45 29.40
N SER A 160 -11.62 -9.28 30.72
CA SER A 160 -12.06 -8.11 31.48
C SER A 160 -11.42 -6.82 30.99
N GLU A 161 -10.09 -6.81 30.75
CA GLU A 161 -9.39 -5.64 30.23
C GLU A 161 -9.83 -5.28 28.80
N LYS A 162 -10.15 -6.29 28.00
CA LYS A 162 -10.72 -6.07 26.63
C LYS A 162 -12.09 -5.41 26.71
N LEU A 163 -12.93 -5.83 27.66
CA LEU A 163 -14.24 -5.21 27.88
C LEU A 163 -14.11 -3.76 28.35
N ASP A 164 -13.19 -3.48 29.28
CA ASP A 164 -12.93 -2.12 29.75
C ASP A 164 -12.47 -1.20 28.62
N ILE A 165 -11.55 -1.68 27.77
CA ILE A 165 -11.07 -0.91 26.62
C ILE A 165 -12.19 -0.74 25.59
N ALA A 166 -13.02 -1.77 25.38
CA ALA A 166 -14.16 -1.70 24.46
C ALA A 166 -15.15 -0.62 24.86
N ASN A 167 -15.47 -0.54 26.16
CA ASN A 167 -16.36 0.48 26.72
C ASN A 167 -15.73 1.89 26.67
N ASP A 168 -14.46 2.04 27.07
CA ASP A 168 -13.74 3.32 27.05
C ASP A 168 -13.67 3.96 25.65
N LEU A 169 -13.46 3.15 24.62
CA LEU A 169 -13.23 3.62 23.26
C LEU A 169 -14.44 3.46 22.34
N ASN A 170 -15.53 2.86 22.84
CA ASN A 170 -16.72 2.50 22.09
C ASN A 170 -16.39 1.68 20.82
N VAL A 171 -15.68 0.56 21.02
CA VAL A 171 -15.19 -0.32 19.96
C VAL A 171 -15.58 -1.76 20.29
N LYS A 172 -15.84 -2.59 19.29
CA LYS A 172 -16.14 -4.01 19.47
C LYS A 172 -14.92 -4.78 20.02
N THR A 173 -15.15 -5.72 20.92
CA THR A 173 -14.12 -6.59 21.52
C THR A 173 -13.35 -7.41 20.47
N GLU A 174 -14.02 -7.85 19.40
CA GLU A 174 -13.40 -8.54 18.26
C GLU A 174 -12.31 -7.69 17.58
N THR A 175 -12.55 -6.37 17.45
CA THR A 175 -11.57 -5.45 16.86
C THR A 175 -10.34 -5.29 17.76
N ILE A 176 -10.53 -5.38 19.09
CA ILE A 176 -9.41 -5.32 20.06
C ILE A 176 -8.56 -6.58 19.92
N THR A 177 -9.16 -7.75 19.88
CA THR A 177 -8.45 -9.03 19.71
C THR A 177 -7.69 -9.07 18.37
N GLN A 178 -8.28 -8.60 17.29
CA GLN A 178 -7.59 -8.48 16.00
C GLN A 178 -6.40 -7.51 16.06
N MET A 179 -6.57 -6.35 16.71
CA MET A 179 -5.48 -5.39 16.86
C MET A 179 -4.36 -5.91 17.77
N GLU A 180 -4.70 -6.63 18.82
CA GLU A 180 -3.74 -7.27 19.70
C GLU A 180 -2.88 -8.30 18.95
N SER A 181 -3.52 -9.15 18.14
CA SER A 181 -2.83 -10.12 17.27
C SER A 181 -1.88 -9.41 16.28
N ARG A 182 -2.33 -8.32 15.64
CA ARG A 182 -1.49 -7.54 14.71
C ARG A 182 -0.30 -6.86 15.41
N LEU A 183 -0.47 -6.47 16.67
CA LEU A 183 0.59 -5.81 17.45
C LEU A 183 1.60 -6.79 18.07
N SER A 184 1.24 -8.07 18.21
CA SER A 184 2.08 -9.08 18.87
C SER A 184 3.20 -9.62 17.99
N GLY A 185 2.98 -9.74 16.66
CA GLY A 185 3.99 -10.23 15.74
C GLY A 185 5.12 -9.21 15.47
N SER A 186 6.27 -9.65 15.03
CA SER A 186 7.34 -8.84 14.43
C SER A 186 7.34 -9.05 12.93
N ASP A 187 7.90 -8.09 12.18
CA ASP A 187 8.14 -8.29 10.75
C ASP A 187 9.25 -9.36 10.62
N VAL A 188 9.04 -10.31 9.71
CA VAL A 188 9.98 -11.42 9.45
C VAL A 188 10.84 -11.02 8.25
N SER A 189 12.16 -11.29 8.32
CA SER A 189 13.04 -11.08 7.17
C SER A 189 12.64 -12.01 6.02
N TYR A 190 12.65 -11.49 4.80
CA TYR A 190 12.38 -12.30 3.61
C TYR A 190 13.54 -13.25 3.30
N ASP A 191 14.76 -12.75 3.41
CA ASP A 191 15.98 -13.57 3.21
C ASP A 191 16.43 -14.20 4.53
N PRO A 192 17.07 -15.39 4.48
CA PRO A 192 17.61 -16.03 5.66
C PRO A 192 18.71 -15.14 6.27
N MET A 193 18.74 -15.01 7.60
CA MET A 193 19.82 -14.33 8.32
C MET A 193 21.00 -15.26 8.59
N GLU A 194 20.73 -16.55 8.72
CA GLU A 194 21.71 -17.62 8.92
C GLU A 194 21.44 -18.75 7.91
N GLU A 195 22.46 -19.58 7.57
CA GLU A 195 22.36 -20.63 6.54
C GLU A 195 21.28 -21.69 6.84
N ASP A 196 20.97 -21.93 8.11
CA ASP A 196 19.96 -22.91 8.55
C ASP A 196 18.58 -22.29 8.86
N ASP A 197 18.38 -20.99 8.63
CA ASP A 197 17.14 -20.30 8.96
C ASP A 197 16.07 -20.53 7.88
N ILE A 198 14.88 -20.98 8.31
CA ILE A 198 13.71 -21.13 7.43
C ILE A 198 13.09 -19.76 7.18
N SER A 199 13.51 -19.14 6.10
CA SER A 199 13.00 -17.82 5.70
C SER A 199 11.84 -17.92 4.69
N PRO A 200 11.01 -16.88 4.54
CA PRO A 200 9.97 -16.84 3.52
C PRO A 200 10.47 -17.13 2.10
N SER A 201 11.70 -16.75 1.75
CA SER A 201 12.30 -17.00 0.44
C SER A 201 12.43 -18.48 0.11
N THR A 202 12.51 -19.37 1.12
CA THR A 202 12.69 -20.81 0.91
C THR A 202 11.37 -21.55 0.66
N TYR A 203 10.25 -21.06 1.17
CA TYR A 203 8.94 -21.71 1.04
C TYR A 203 7.91 -20.93 0.21
N LEU A 204 8.14 -19.64 -0.06
CA LEU A 204 7.32 -18.88 -0.98
C LEU A 204 7.84 -19.12 -2.40
N THR A 205 7.21 -20.05 -3.10
CA THR A 205 7.48 -20.28 -4.53
C THR A 205 6.55 -19.43 -5.36
N ASP A 206 7.02 -19.00 -6.53
CA ASP A 206 6.14 -18.49 -7.56
C ASP A 206 5.34 -19.71 -8.09
N ASP A 207 3.99 -19.60 -8.16
CA ASP A 207 3.12 -20.65 -8.69
C ASP A 207 3.35 -20.95 -10.19
N MET A 208 4.27 -20.24 -10.80
CA MET A 208 4.68 -20.43 -12.20
C MET A 208 5.81 -21.46 -12.32
N ASP A 209 5.48 -22.75 -12.18
CA ASP A 209 6.41 -23.80 -12.60
C ASP A 209 6.70 -23.67 -14.10
N PRO A 210 7.97 -23.44 -14.50
CA PRO A 210 8.34 -23.34 -15.92
C PRO A 210 7.92 -24.57 -16.75
N LEU A 211 7.90 -25.75 -16.12
CA LEU A 211 7.48 -27.00 -16.77
C LEU A 211 5.99 -26.94 -17.11
N VAL A 212 5.13 -26.59 -16.17
CA VAL A 212 3.69 -26.46 -16.39
C VAL A 212 3.36 -25.42 -17.45
N LYS A 213 4.12 -24.31 -17.48
CA LYS A 213 3.98 -23.30 -18.51
C LYS A 213 4.34 -23.84 -19.90
N LEU A 214 5.47 -24.51 -20.00
CA LEU A 214 5.94 -25.12 -21.26
C LEU A 214 4.97 -26.19 -21.75
N GLU A 215 4.50 -27.07 -20.85
CA GLU A 215 3.50 -28.09 -21.17
C GLU A 215 2.19 -27.46 -21.69
N SER A 216 1.72 -26.38 -21.04
CA SER A 216 0.50 -25.67 -21.48
C SER A 216 0.66 -25.00 -22.87
N GLU A 217 1.84 -24.42 -23.13
CA GLU A 217 2.18 -23.81 -24.42
C GLU A 217 2.28 -24.87 -25.53
N ASP A 218 2.94 -26.00 -25.26
CA ASP A 218 3.05 -27.13 -26.18
C ASP A 218 1.68 -27.75 -26.47
N GLN A 219 0.88 -27.98 -25.42
CA GLN A 219 -0.46 -28.50 -25.57
C GLN A 219 -1.34 -27.57 -26.42
N SER A 220 -1.31 -26.26 -26.14
CA SER A 220 -2.03 -25.25 -26.93
C SER A 220 -1.58 -25.24 -28.39
N SER A 221 -0.28 -25.32 -28.65
CA SER A 221 0.29 -25.36 -30.00
C SER A 221 -0.13 -26.62 -30.77
N ASN A 222 -0.10 -27.77 -30.09
CA ASN A 222 -0.56 -29.04 -30.63
C ASN A 222 -2.07 -29.04 -30.94
N ASP A 223 -2.90 -28.48 -30.06
CA ASP A 223 -4.33 -28.42 -30.24
C ASP A 223 -4.70 -27.47 -31.40
N ILE A 224 -4.00 -26.33 -31.55
CA ILE A 224 -4.14 -25.44 -32.67
C ILE A 224 -3.75 -26.14 -33.98
N SER A 225 -2.68 -26.92 -33.98
CA SER A 225 -2.24 -27.65 -35.18
C SER A 225 -3.25 -28.74 -35.58
N LYS A 226 -3.78 -29.51 -34.60
CA LYS A 226 -4.85 -30.50 -34.81
C LYS A 226 -6.11 -29.86 -35.38
N LEU A 227 -6.52 -28.71 -34.81
CA LEU A 227 -7.67 -27.96 -35.28
C LEU A 227 -7.49 -27.47 -36.72
N LYS A 228 -6.32 -26.89 -37.06
CA LYS A 228 -6.00 -26.47 -38.42
C LYS A 228 -6.09 -27.64 -39.42
N ASN A 229 -5.50 -28.79 -39.06
CA ASN A 229 -5.54 -29.98 -39.87
C ASN A 229 -6.98 -30.53 -40.07
N ALA A 230 -7.83 -30.47 -39.03
CA ALA A 230 -9.22 -30.87 -39.11
C ALA A 230 -10.04 -29.95 -40.01
N ILE A 231 -9.80 -28.63 -39.95
CA ILE A 231 -10.44 -27.64 -40.82
C ILE A 231 -10.00 -27.83 -42.28
N HIS A 232 -8.73 -28.17 -42.53
CA HIS A 232 -8.26 -28.43 -43.91
C HIS A 232 -8.92 -29.64 -44.59
N LYS A 233 -9.43 -30.61 -43.80
CA LYS A 233 -10.16 -31.78 -44.33
C LYS A 233 -11.59 -31.49 -44.74
N LEU A 234 -12.12 -30.30 -44.39
CA LEU A 234 -13.47 -29.91 -44.78
C LEU A 234 -13.52 -29.41 -46.23
N ASP A 235 -14.68 -29.53 -46.84
CA ASP A 235 -14.97 -28.93 -48.16
C ASP A 235 -14.91 -27.38 -48.07
N ASP A 236 -14.56 -26.72 -49.20
CA ASP A 236 -14.32 -25.28 -49.24
C ASP A 236 -15.49 -24.45 -48.68
N ARG A 237 -16.71 -24.93 -48.95
CA ARG A 237 -17.95 -24.27 -48.46
C ARG A 237 -18.12 -24.36 -46.97
N SER A 238 -17.92 -25.53 -46.41
CA SER A 238 -17.98 -25.78 -44.95
C SER A 238 -16.88 -25.03 -44.22
N LYS A 239 -15.69 -25.00 -44.80
CA LYS A 239 -14.52 -24.28 -44.29
C LYS A 239 -14.81 -22.77 -44.19
N ASP A 240 -15.35 -22.16 -45.26
CA ASP A 240 -15.67 -20.72 -45.24
C ASP A 240 -16.76 -20.39 -44.23
N ILE A 241 -17.81 -21.23 -44.12
CA ILE A 241 -18.87 -21.06 -43.11
C ILE A 241 -18.31 -21.08 -41.68
N ILE A 242 -17.45 -22.06 -41.38
CA ILE A 242 -16.82 -22.16 -40.04
C ILE A 242 -15.87 -20.99 -39.79
N GLN A 243 -15.07 -20.56 -40.76
CA GLN A 243 -14.17 -19.43 -40.63
C GLN A 243 -14.93 -18.13 -40.34
N GLN A 244 -15.97 -17.83 -41.11
CA GLN A 244 -16.72 -16.59 -40.92
C GLN A 244 -17.57 -16.55 -39.66
N ARG A 245 -17.91 -17.72 -39.10
CA ARG A 245 -18.74 -17.78 -37.90
C ARG A 245 -17.95 -17.83 -36.61
N TYR A 246 -16.76 -18.45 -36.62
CA TYR A 246 -16.01 -18.73 -35.38
C TYR A 246 -14.61 -18.14 -35.34
N LEU A 247 -13.95 -17.96 -36.48
CA LEU A 247 -12.52 -17.60 -36.51
C LEU A 247 -12.26 -16.12 -36.85
N LEU A 248 -13.23 -15.40 -37.42
CA LEU A 248 -13.10 -13.98 -37.72
C LEU A 248 -13.60 -13.14 -36.53
N ASP A 249 -12.97 -11.99 -36.30
CA ASP A 249 -13.38 -11.03 -35.24
C ASP A 249 -14.81 -10.53 -35.46
N ASN A 250 -15.20 -10.28 -36.74
CA ASN A 250 -16.56 -9.95 -37.12
C ASN A 250 -17.32 -11.24 -37.50
N LYS A 251 -18.01 -11.84 -36.52
CA LYS A 251 -18.79 -13.06 -36.70
C LYS A 251 -20.02 -12.81 -37.58
N SER A 252 -20.09 -13.50 -38.71
CA SER A 252 -21.25 -13.43 -39.61
C SER A 252 -22.48 -14.15 -39.02
N THR A 253 -23.68 -13.59 -39.25
CA THR A 253 -24.93 -14.25 -38.82
C THR A 253 -25.34 -15.35 -39.80
N LEU A 254 -26.26 -16.27 -39.34
CA LEU A 254 -26.82 -17.28 -40.25
C LEU A 254 -27.57 -16.66 -41.42
N ASP A 255 -28.12 -15.44 -41.26
CA ASP A 255 -28.80 -14.68 -42.29
C ASP A 255 -27.84 -14.18 -43.37
N ASP A 256 -26.71 -13.68 -43.00
CA ASP A 256 -25.69 -13.18 -43.91
C ASP A 256 -25.13 -14.32 -44.76
N LEU A 257 -24.86 -15.45 -44.14
CA LEU A 257 -24.36 -16.65 -44.81
C LEU A 257 -25.43 -17.27 -45.70
N SER A 258 -26.71 -17.23 -45.31
CA SER A 258 -27.83 -17.72 -46.14
C SER A 258 -27.96 -16.92 -47.44
N LYS A 259 -27.80 -15.59 -47.36
CA LYS A 259 -27.79 -14.68 -48.53
C LYS A 259 -26.55 -14.90 -49.40
N LYS A 260 -25.36 -15.03 -48.77
CA LYS A 260 -24.09 -15.25 -49.48
C LYS A 260 -24.12 -16.51 -50.34
N TYR A 261 -24.69 -17.60 -49.80
CA TYR A 261 -24.72 -18.90 -50.49
C TYR A 261 -26.04 -19.24 -51.18
N ASN A 262 -27.02 -18.34 -51.11
CA ASN A 262 -28.36 -18.51 -51.70
C ASN A 262 -29.07 -19.80 -51.24
N ILE A 263 -29.03 -20.09 -49.94
CA ILE A 263 -29.62 -21.27 -49.29
C ILE A 263 -30.41 -20.86 -48.04
N SER A 264 -31.30 -21.75 -47.60
CA SER A 264 -32.07 -21.48 -46.36
C SER A 264 -31.19 -21.45 -45.13
N LYS A 265 -31.56 -20.62 -44.12
CA LYS A 265 -30.86 -20.55 -42.80
C LYS A 265 -30.70 -21.91 -42.17
N GLU A 266 -31.73 -22.75 -42.24
CA GLU A 266 -31.70 -24.10 -41.70
C GLU A 266 -30.66 -24.98 -42.40
N ARG A 267 -30.46 -24.79 -43.68
CA ARG A 267 -29.43 -25.52 -44.45
C ARG A 267 -28.03 -25.08 -44.05
N VAL A 268 -27.81 -23.77 -43.79
CA VAL A 268 -26.53 -23.31 -43.21
C VAL A 268 -26.26 -23.93 -41.86
N ARG A 269 -27.27 -24.00 -40.97
CA ARG A 269 -27.18 -24.63 -39.65
C ARG A 269 -26.87 -26.13 -39.74
N GLN A 270 -27.48 -26.84 -40.70
CA GLN A 270 -27.17 -28.26 -40.94
C GLN A 270 -25.72 -28.47 -41.38
N ILE A 271 -25.21 -27.63 -42.30
CA ILE A 271 -23.81 -27.68 -42.76
C ILE A 271 -22.87 -27.35 -41.58
N GLU A 272 -23.17 -26.33 -40.78
CA GLU A 272 -22.40 -25.95 -39.59
C GLU A 272 -22.30 -27.14 -38.61
N ASN A 273 -23.43 -27.73 -38.21
CA ASN A 273 -23.46 -28.86 -37.29
C ASN A 273 -22.72 -30.08 -37.84
N LYS A 274 -22.88 -30.39 -39.13
CA LYS A 274 -22.14 -31.48 -39.77
C LYS A 274 -20.65 -31.25 -39.77
N SER A 275 -20.23 -30.02 -40.06
CA SER A 275 -18.82 -29.64 -40.06
C SER A 275 -18.19 -29.68 -38.69
N LEU A 276 -18.90 -29.20 -37.63
CA LEU A 276 -18.44 -29.28 -36.23
C LEU A 276 -18.31 -30.72 -35.76
N ASN A 277 -19.22 -31.61 -36.16
CA ASN A 277 -19.10 -33.04 -35.81
C ASN A 277 -17.90 -33.69 -36.51
N LEU A 278 -17.65 -33.39 -37.80
CA LEU A 278 -16.47 -33.89 -38.52
C LEU A 278 -15.15 -33.40 -37.90
N ILE A 279 -15.10 -32.13 -37.49
CA ILE A 279 -13.94 -31.59 -36.75
C ILE A 279 -13.73 -32.34 -35.43
N LYS A 280 -14.81 -32.52 -34.66
CA LYS A 280 -14.79 -33.24 -33.38
C LYS A 280 -14.25 -34.67 -33.54
N ASP A 281 -14.80 -35.41 -34.51
CA ASP A 281 -14.38 -36.79 -34.78
C ASP A 281 -12.94 -36.88 -35.26
N SER A 282 -12.49 -35.92 -36.09
CA SER A 282 -11.11 -35.84 -36.58
C SER A 282 -10.11 -35.58 -35.43
N ILE A 283 -10.48 -34.76 -34.41
CA ILE A 283 -9.65 -34.46 -33.24
C ILE A 283 -9.62 -35.69 -32.29
N LEU A 284 -10.77 -36.34 -32.06
CA LEU A 284 -10.85 -37.52 -31.21
C LEU A 284 -10.03 -38.69 -31.76
N ILE A 285 -10.09 -38.96 -33.05
CA ILE A 285 -9.27 -39.99 -33.69
C ILE A 285 -7.79 -39.69 -33.55
N ALA A 286 -7.37 -38.45 -33.68
CA ALA A 286 -5.98 -38.02 -33.50
C ALA A 286 -5.49 -38.21 -32.05
N CYS A 287 -6.38 -38.04 -31.06
CA CYS A 287 -6.05 -38.32 -29.65
C CYS A 287 -5.91 -39.83 -29.36
N LEU A 288 -6.76 -40.66 -29.93
CA LEU A 288 -6.73 -42.13 -29.72
C LEU A 288 -5.50 -42.78 -30.33
N LEU A 289 -4.95 -42.25 -31.42
CA LEU A 289 -3.72 -42.76 -32.02
C LEU A 289 -2.47 -42.54 -31.15
N TYR A 290 -2.49 -41.57 -30.26
CA TYR A 290 -1.38 -41.27 -29.35
C TYR A 290 -1.41 -42.09 -28.04
N THR A 291 -2.56 -42.68 -27.70
CA THR A 291 -2.77 -43.46 -26.47
C THR A 291 -2.73 -44.99 -26.71
N SER A 292 -2.45 -45.44 -27.93
CA SER A 292 -2.26 -46.88 -28.20
C SER A 292 -0.91 -47.32 -27.59
N PRO A 293 -0.88 -48.40 -26.77
CA PRO A 293 0.34 -48.89 -26.20
C PRO A 293 1.35 -49.25 -27.30
N SER A 294 2.60 -48.92 -27.06
CA SER A 294 3.73 -49.26 -27.96
C SER A 294 3.75 -50.77 -28.16
N PRO A 295 3.95 -51.27 -29.38
CA PRO A 295 4.05 -52.70 -29.63
C PRO A 295 5.37 -53.36 -29.07
N ARG A 296 6.03 -52.71 -28.12
CA ARG A 296 7.28 -53.14 -27.51
C ARG A 296 7.22 -53.44 -26.01
N ASP A 297 6.04 -53.45 -25.39
CA ASP A 297 5.82 -53.89 -24.01
C ASP A 297 5.24 -55.30 -23.97
#